data_32cd6d758e667910aa041be332bb923f
#
_entry.id   32cd6d758e667910aa041be332bb923f
#
_cell.length_a   1.000
_cell.length_b   1.000
_cell.length_c   1.000
_cell.angle_alpha   90.00
_cell.angle_beta   90.00
_cell.angle_gamma   90.00
#
_symmetry.space_group_name_H-M   'P 1'
#
loop_
_entity.id
_entity.type
_entity.pdbx_description
1 polymer ?
#
loop_
_entity_poly.entity_id
_entity_poly.type
_entity_poly.pdbx_seq_one_letter_code
_entity_poly.pdbx_strand_id
1 'polypeptide(L)'
;MFLAVLAAALLLPAHADNAQAESVRKVGVILQGGSWYEVIEGLRDGLKRLGFEEGKQYALNIRDTHGELQTVEREARALEQQQVELLYTLSASVTVAAKRGTSKTPIVFVSGTNPVAVDLVESIPKPGGRLTGVQFRATDLTGKRLEMLLEIAPSVHRVVTFYDPQNPAARESAHEARGAAQKLNLELVERHVGSVSQLQKVLEAFKGEEADAVIAISDAMVDSHIQYIIEMANDLKLPTMLYDAGAVAKGGLATYGADYKEVGRLTAKYVHRILQGAKPADFAVEGADKLSLVINLKTAKQLGIKIPESLLARADKIIE
;
A
#
# COMPACT_ATOMS: atom_id res chain seq x y z
N MET A 1 6.85 -89.44 16.46
CA MET A 1 7.81 -88.47 15.88
C MET A 1 6.97 -87.37 15.27
N PHE A 2 6.68 -86.33 16.09
CA PHE A 2 5.85 -85.21 15.69
C PHE A 2 6.77 -83.99 15.46
N LEU A 3 6.79 -83.47 14.22
CA LEU A 3 7.43 -82.20 13.88
C LEU A 3 6.54 -81.03 14.30
N ALA A 4 7.03 -80.18 15.18
CA ALA A 4 6.43 -78.89 15.47
C ALA A 4 6.98 -77.82 14.51
N VAL A 5 6.09 -77.23 13.73
CA VAL A 5 6.38 -76.07 12.84
C VAL A 5 6.17 -74.81 13.65
N LEU A 6 7.26 -74.07 13.95
CA LEU A 6 7.22 -72.75 14.54
C LEU A 6 6.93 -71.74 13.44
N ALA A 7 5.77 -71.07 13.49
CA ALA A 7 5.47 -69.91 12.65
C ALA A 7 6.00 -68.65 13.36
N ALA A 8 7.07 -68.07 12.79
CA ALA A 8 7.56 -66.75 13.24
C ALA A 8 6.70 -65.63 12.60
N ALA A 9 5.89 -64.98 13.41
CA ALA A 9 5.16 -63.77 13.00
C ALA A 9 6.11 -62.56 12.96
N LEU A 10 6.43 -62.09 11.77
CA LEU A 10 7.15 -60.82 11.55
C LEU A 10 6.22 -59.67 11.90
N LEU A 11 6.40 -59.07 13.07
CA LEU A 11 5.82 -57.79 13.45
C LEU A 11 6.57 -56.69 12.69
N LEU A 12 5.96 -56.14 11.60
CA LEU A 12 6.39 -54.91 10.98
C LEU A 12 6.05 -53.75 11.92
N PRO A 13 6.99 -52.83 12.21
CA PRO A 13 6.67 -51.64 12.96
C PRO A 13 5.75 -50.77 12.11
N ALA A 14 4.55 -50.49 12.62
CA ALA A 14 3.70 -49.46 12.05
C ALA A 14 4.45 -48.12 12.16
N HIS A 15 4.90 -47.58 11.05
CA HIS A 15 5.33 -46.18 10.99
C HIS A 15 4.08 -45.35 11.23
N ALA A 16 3.92 -44.89 12.48
CA ALA A 16 3.00 -43.81 12.75
C ALA A 16 3.54 -42.59 12.02
N ASP A 17 2.89 -42.22 10.90
CA ASP A 17 3.01 -40.90 10.30
C ASP A 17 2.57 -39.87 11.38
N ASN A 18 3.55 -39.39 12.17
CA ASN A 18 3.40 -38.20 12.95
C ASN A 18 3.39 -37.01 12.00
N ALA A 19 2.33 -36.86 11.22
CA ALA A 19 1.97 -35.58 10.63
C ALA A 19 1.63 -34.67 11.81
N GLN A 20 2.66 -34.06 12.40
CA GLN A 20 2.51 -32.98 13.36
C GLN A 20 1.71 -31.91 12.64
N ALA A 21 0.47 -31.72 13.02
CA ALA A 21 -0.37 -30.66 12.46
C ALA A 21 0.44 -29.35 12.57
N GLU A 22 0.98 -28.87 11.44
CA GLU A 22 1.70 -27.60 11.41
C GLU A 22 0.76 -26.54 11.98
N SER A 23 1.18 -25.91 13.06
CA SER A 23 0.39 -24.87 13.70
C SER A 23 0.18 -23.73 12.70
N VAL A 24 -1.07 -23.26 12.53
CA VAL A 24 -1.40 -22.15 11.64
C VAL A 24 -0.57 -20.92 12.03
N ARG A 25 0.27 -20.46 11.11
CA ARG A 25 1.18 -19.33 11.31
C ARG A 25 0.40 -18.02 11.43
N LYS A 26 0.70 -17.21 12.43
CA LYS A 26 0.00 -15.94 12.70
C LYS A 26 0.69 -14.76 12.04
N VAL A 27 0.02 -14.08 11.14
CA VAL A 27 0.49 -12.86 10.49
C VAL A 27 -0.35 -11.68 10.96
N GLY A 28 0.27 -10.71 11.63
CA GLY A 28 -0.39 -9.45 11.95
C GLY A 28 -0.37 -8.52 10.76
N VAL A 29 -1.52 -7.97 10.38
CA VAL A 29 -1.62 -6.99 9.27
C VAL A 29 -2.06 -5.67 9.85
N ILE A 30 -1.38 -4.57 9.48
CA ILE A 30 -1.77 -3.22 9.90
C ILE A 30 -1.92 -2.32 8.67
N LEU A 31 -3.09 -1.69 8.56
CA LEU A 31 -3.43 -0.75 7.49
C LEU A 31 -4.31 0.38 8.03
N GLN A 32 -4.54 1.38 7.19
CA GLN A 32 -5.44 2.50 7.51
C GLN A 32 -6.74 2.51 6.69
N GLY A 33 -7.13 1.38 6.11
CA GLY A 33 -8.36 1.23 5.33
C GLY A 33 -8.21 1.53 3.84
N GLY A 34 -9.34 1.83 3.17
CA GLY A 34 -9.35 2.25 1.77
C GLY A 34 -8.88 1.16 0.80
N SER A 35 -8.17 1.58 -0.24
CA SER A 35 -7.66 0.71 -1.31
C SER A 35 -6.53 -0.23 -0.85
N TRP A 36 -6.00 -0.06 0.35
CA TRP A 36 -5.00 -0.97 0.92
C TRP A 36 -5.50 -2.41 1.09
N TYR A 37 -6.82 -2.62 1.14
CA TYR A 37 -7.40 -3.97 1.11
C TYR A 37 -7.10 -4.73 -0.19
N GLU A 38 -6.90 -4.05 -1.33
CA GLU A 38 -6.48 -4.68 -2.60
C GLU A 38 -5.08 -5.29 -2.49
N VAL A 39 -4.20 -4.70 -1.68
CA VAL A 39 -2.87 -5.27 -1.38
C VAL A 39 -3.01 -6.59 -0.60
N ILE A 40 -3.95 -6.66 0.36
CA ILE A 40 -4.23 -7.89 1.12
C ILE A 40 -4.78 -8.98 0.19
N GLU A 41 -5.69 -8.63 -0.72
CA GLU A 41 -6.19 -9.58 -1.72
C GLU A 41 -5.06 -10.10 -2.63
N GLY A 42 -4.16 -9.21 -3.03
CA GLY A 42 -2.96 -9.58 -3.78
C GLY A 42 -2.04 -10.53 -3.01
N LEU A 43 -1.82 -10.25 -1.71
CA LEU A 43 -1.06 -11.14 -0.82
C LEU A 43 -1.69 -12.55 -0.76
N ARG A 44 -3.01 -12.63 -0.54
CA ARG A 44 -3.76 -13.90 -0.52
C ARG A 44 -3.61 -14.68 -1.82
N ASP A 45 -3.79 -14.00 -2.97
CA ASP A 45 -3.60 -14.60 -4.29
C ASP A 45 -2.16 -15.13 -4.47
N GLY A 46 -1.16 -14.33 -4.07
CA GLY A 46 0.24 -14.73 -4.18
C GLY A 46 0.60 -15.91 -3.27
N LEU A 47 0.17 -15.90 -2.02
CA LEU A 47 0.39 -17.01 -1.08
C LEU A 47 -0.30 -18.30 -1.55
N LYS A 48 -1.53 -18.20 -2.07
CA LYS A 48 -2.25 -19.35 -2.64
C LYS A 48 -1.49 -19.97 -3.81
N ARG A 49 -0.88 -19.16 -4.70
CA ARG A 49 -0.02 -19.67 -5.79
C ARG A 49 1.24 -20.38 -5.30
N LEU A 50 1.70 -20.06 -4.08
CA LEU A 50 2.82 -20.71 -3.40
C LEU A 50 2.39 -21.91 -2.54
N GLY A 51 1.11 -22.32 -2.61
CA GLY A 51 0.58 -23.45 -1.86
C GLY A 51 0.20 -23.12 -0.41
N PHE A 52 0.22 -21.83 -0.02
CA PHE A 52 -0.19 -21.36 1.31
C PHE A 52 -1.63 -20.83 1.27
N GLU A 53 -2.54 -21.49 1.98
CA GLU A 53 -3.95 -21.11 2.07
C GLU A 53 -4.27 -20.56 3.45
N GLU A 54 -5.00 -19.44 3.49
CA GLU A 54 -5.48 -18.86 4.75
C GLU A 54 -6.41 -19.83 5.48
N GLY A 55 -6.24 -19.95 6.79
CA GLY A 55 -6.97 -20.91 7.63
C GLY A 55 -6.34 -22.32 7.68
N LYS A 56 -5.35 -22.61 6.81
CA LYS A 56 -4.61 -23.89 6.82
C LYS A 56 -3.17 -23.68 7.28
N GLN A 57 -2.35 -23.00 6.49
CA GLN A 57 -0.94 -22.76 6.82
C GLN A 57 -0.72 -21.43 7.54
N TYR A 58 -1.55 -20.41 7.28
CA TYR A 58 -1.47 -19.11 7.95
C TYR A 58 -2.84 -18.52 8.25
N ALA A 59 -2.86 -17.52 9.14
CA ALA A 59 -4.03 -16.71 9.43
C ALA A 59 -3.65 -15.24 9.53
N LEU A 60 -4.44 -14.35 8.93
CA LEU A 60 -4.27 -12.91 9.02
C LEU A 60 -5.02 -12.35 10.21
N ASN A 61 -4.30 -11.66 11.11
CA ASN A 61 -4.88 -10.86 12.17
C ASN A 61 -4.85 -9.39 11.74
N ILE A 62 -5.94 -8.92 11.13
CA ILE A 62 -6.01 -7.60 10.50
C ILE A 62 -6.38 -6.54 11.52
N ARG A 63 -5.62 -5.44 11.55
CA ARG A 63 -5.86 -4.22 12.31
C ARG A 63 -6.02 -3.06 11.33
N ASP A 64 -7.27 -2.70 11.08
CA ASP A 64 -7.60 -1.47 10.36
C ASP A 64 -7.70 -0.32 11.36
N THR A 65 -6.85 0.68 11.19
CA THR A 65 -6.82 1.84 12.08
C THR A 65 -7.64 3.01 11.56
N HIS A 66 -8.35 2.84 10.44
CA HIS A 66 -9.30 3.82 9.88
C HIS A 66 -8.72 5.25 9.78
N GLY A 67 -7.47 5.38 9.36
CA GLY A 67 -6.76 6.66 9.23
C GLY A 67 -6.10 7.15 10.53
N GLU A 68 -6.32 6.51 11.67
CA GLU A 68 -5.79 6.92 12.97
C GLU A 68 -4.35 6.44 13.18
N LEU A 69 -3.38 7.15 12.57
CA LEU A 69 -1.96 6.78 12.59
C LEU A 69 -1.39 6.65 14.01
N GLN A 70 -1.85 7.46 14.95
CA GLN A 70 -1.43 7.42 16.36
C GLN A 70 -1.78 6.10 17.06
N THR A 71 -2.71 5.31 16.54
CA THR A 71 -3.09 4.00 17.12
C THR A 71 -2.18 2.86 16.65
N VAL A 72 -1.49 3.02 15.53
CA VAL A 72 -0.69 1.97 14.87
C VAL A 72 0.38 1.40 15.79
N GLU A 73 1.09 2.25 16.53
CA GLU A 73 2.16 1.82 17.44
C GLU A 73 1.62 0.89 18.55
N ARG A 74 0.45 1.21 19.10
CA ARG A 74 -0.24 0.39 20.09
C ARG A 74 -0.69 -0.94 19.49
N GLU A 75 -1.30 -0.93 18.30
CA GLU A 75 -1.76 -2.14 17.61
C GLU A 75 -0.57 -3.06 17.25
N ALA A 76 0.54 -2.50 16.78
CA ALA A 76 1.74 -3.26 16.49
C ALA A 76 2.31 -3.95 17.74
N ARG A 77 2.36 -3.22 18.87
CA ARG A 77 2.78 -3.78 20.17
C ARG A 77 1.85 -4.89 20.63
N ALA A 78 0.55 -4.72 20.47
CA ALA A 78 -0.43 -5.74 20.84
C ALA A 78 -0.26 -7.01 19.98
N LEU A 79 0.00 -6.89 18.68
CA LEU A 79 0.27 -8.02 17.80
C LEU A 79 1.58 -8.73 18.18
N GLU A 80 2.65 -7.99 18.50
CA GLU A 80 3.90 -8.60 19.00
C GLU A 80 3.69 -9.36 20.31
N GLN A 81 2.88 -8.83 21.25
CA GLN A 81 2.51 -9.52 22.50
C GLN A 81 1.67 -10.78 22.23
N GLN A 82 0.83 -10.80 21.18
CA GLN A 82 0.08 -11.96 20.72
C GLN A 82 0.97 -12.99 19.99
N GLN A 83 2.28 -12.73 19.92
CA GLN A 83 3.26 -13.60 19.30
C GLN A 83 2.96 -13.90 17.82
N VAL A 84 2.55 -12.86 17.05
CA VAL A 84 2.53 -13.02 15.60
C VAL A 84 3.96 -13.25 15.09
N GLU A 85 4.11 -14.12 14.11
CA GLU A 85 5.42 -14.49 13.56
C GLU A 85 5.98 -13.43 12.61
N LEU A 86 5.08 -12.61 12.07
CA LEU A 86 5.37 -11.58 11.10
C LEU A 86 4.34 -10.45 11.20
N LEU A 87 4.78 -9.20 11.04
CA LEU A 87 3.91 -8.06 10.73
C LEU A 87 3.96 -7.76 9.24
N TYR A 88 2.80 -7.59 8.63
CA TYR A 88 2.61 -7.08 7.28
C TYR A 88 2.01 -5.68 7.37
N THR A 89 2.79 -4.67 6.98
CA THR A 89 2.42 -3.26 7.19
C THR A 89 2.22 -2.56 5.85
N LEU A 90 1.09 -1.89 5.72
CA LEU A 90 0.66 -1.26 4.47
C LEU A 90 0.75 0.25 4.59
N SER A 91 1.63 0.86 3.89
CA SER A 91 2.15 2.21 3.76
C SER A 91 3.43 2.47 4.58
N ALA A 92 4.21 3.46 4.14
CA ALA A 92 5.42 3.89 4.83
C ALA A 92 5.12 4.43 6.24
N SER A 93 4.08 5.25 6.40
CA SER A 93 3.69 5.83 7.71
C SER A 93 3.29 4.77 8.72
N VAL A 94 2.48 3.78 8.31
CA VAL A 94 2.12 2.63 9.14
C VAL A 94 3.37 1.83 9.53
N THR A 95 4.29 1.61 8.58
CA THR A 95 5.52 0.85 8.84
C THR A 95 6.44 1.57 9.84
N VAL A 96 6.61 2.90 9.69
CA VAL A 96 7.39 3.71 10.64
C VAL A 96 6.82 3.59 12.05
N ALA A 97 5.50 3.73 12.22
CA ALA A 97 4.85 3.62 13.52
C ALA A 97 4.93 2.18 14.08
N ALA A 98 4.71 1.16 13.25
CA ALA A 98 4.82 -0.25 13.66
C ALA A 98 6.26 -0.62 14.08
N LYS A 99 7.28 -0.09 13.36
CA LYS A 99 8.70 -0.26 13.72
C LYS A 99 8.99 0.27 15.13
N ARG A 100 8.40 1.42 15.52
CA ARG A 100 8.54 1.99 16.88
C ARG A 100 7.80 1.18 17.94
N GLY A 101 6.64 0.63 17.58
CA GLY A 101 5.80 -0.16 18.50
C GLY A 101 6.34 -1.56 18.82
N THR A 102 7.32 -2.05 18.05
CA THR A 102 7.82 -3.43 18.14
C THR A 102 9.34 -3.50 18.18
N SER A 103 9.89 -4.57 18.74
CA SER A 103 11.32 -4.73 18.95
C SER A 103 11.95 -5.91 18.21
N LYS A 104 11.22 -7.01 18.02
CA LYS A 104 11.76 -8.29 17.52
C LYS A 104 10.99 -8.91 16.36
N THR A 105 9.69 -8.61 16.23
CA THR A 105 8.84 -9.20 15.18
C THR A 105 9.32 -8.77 13.79
N PRO A 106 9.57 -9.71 12.86
CA PRO A 106 9.87 -9.39 11.47
C PRO A 106 8.76 -8.53 10.84
N ILE A 107 9.14 -7.61 9.96
CA ILE A 107 8.17 -6.77 9.24
C ILE A 107 8.39 -6.93 7.74
N VAL A 108 7.35 -7.31 7.01
CA VAL A 108 7.25 -7.14 5.56
C VAL A 108 6.39 -5.92 5.29
N PHE A 109 6.94 -4.96 4.58
CA PHE A 109 6.23 -3.71 4.33
C PHE A 109 5.87 -3.50 2.86
N VAL A 110 4.87 -2.66 2.64
CA VAL A 110 4.56 -2.02 1.37
C VAL A 110 4.73 -0.51 1.54
N SER A 111 5.54 0.13 0.70
CA SER A 111 5.83 1.56 0.82
C SER A 111 5.66 2.28 -0.52
N GLY A 112 4.93 3.38 -0.52
CA GLY A 112 4.86 4.32 -1.66
C GLY A 112 5.99 5.33 -1.67
N THR A 113 6.69 5.50 -0.55
CA THR A 113 7.80 6.42 -0.33
C THR A 113 9.10 5.65 -0.27
N ASN A 114 10.23 6.29 -0.59
CA ASN A 114 11.55 5.67 -0.47
C ASN A 114 11.80 5.20 0.97
N PRO A 115 11.95 3.89 1.23
CA PRO A 115 12.08 3.37 2.60
C PRO A 115 13.40 3.74 3.27
N VAL A 116 14.43 4.12 2.51
CA VAL A 116 15.69 4.65 3.07
C VAL A 116 15.49 6.07 3.56
N ALA A 117 14.79 6.92 2.81
CA ALA A 117 14.51 8.33 3.18
C ALA A 117 13.68 8.47 4.46
N VAL A 118 12.93 7.43 4.84
CA VAL A 118 12.12 7.40 6.06
C VAL A 118 12.66 6.42 7.11
N ASP A 119 13.94 6.07 7.04
CA ASP A 119 14.65 5.25 8.02
C ASP A 119 14.02 3.86 8.29
N LEU A 120 13.37 3.26 7.30
CA LEU A 120 12.84 1.90 7.44
C LEU A 120 13.94 0.86 7.26
N VAL A 121 14.84 1.09 6.30
CA VAL A 121 15.92 0.18 5.92
C VAL A 121 17.22 0.96 5.69
N GLU A 122 18.36 0.28 5.83
CA GLU A 122 19.69 0.88 5.61
C GLU A 122 19.95 1.18 4.13
N SER A 123 19.56 0.24 3.26
CA SER A 123 19.63 0.39 1.80
C SER A 123 18.65 -0.54 1.10
N ILE A 124 18.36 -0.27 -0.17
CA ILE A 124 17.48 -1.11 -1.00
C ILE A 124 18.05 -2.54 -1.18
N PRO A 125 19.33 -2.71 -1.58
CA PRO A 125 19.88 -4.07 -1.79
C PRO A 125 20.17 -4.82 -0.49
N LYS A 126 20.40 -4.12 0.63
CA LYS A 126 20.68 -4.68 1.94
C LYS A 126 19.90 -3.93 3.00
N PRO A 127 18.65 -4.33 3.27
CA PRO A 127 17.77 -3.58 4.17
C PRO A 127 18.27 -3.53 5.61
N GLY A 128 19.06 -4.53 6.02
CA GLY A 128 19.51 -4.65 7.41
C GLY A 128 18.38 -5.03 8.36
N GLY A 129 18.72 -5.51 9.55
CA GLY A 129 17.77 -5.73 10.63
C GLY A 129 16.59 -6.66 10.30
N ARG A 130 15.39 -6.27 10.75
CA ARG A 130 14.18 -7.12 10.73
C ARG A 130 13.10 -6.66 9.72
N LEU A 131 13.41 -5.73 8.84
CA LEU A 131 12.47 -5.18 7.85
C LEU A 131 12.91 -5.53 6.44
N THR A 132 11.96 -5.91 5.59
CA THR A 132 12.10 -5.96 4.12
C THR A 132 10.72 -5.75 3.49
N GLY A 133 10.64 -5.64 2.17
CA GLY A 133 9.35 -5.47 1.53
C GLY A 133 9.42 -5.00 0.09
N VAL A 134 8.33 -4.34 -0.32
CA VAL A 134 8.14 -3.82 -1.68
C VAL A 134 7.88 -2.32 -1.63
N GLN A 135 8.57 -1.56 -2.51
CA GLN A 135 8.25 -0.16 -2.75
C GLN A 135 7.59 0.00 -4.12
N PHE A 136 6.55 0.82 -4.21
CA PHE A 136 5.86 1.11 -5.49
C PHE A 136 6.06 2.55 -5.97
N ARG A 137 7.03 3.27 -5.37
CA ARG A 137 7.57 4.56 -5.81
C ARG A 137 6.52 5.63 -6.11
N ALA A 138 5.41 5.67 -5.35
CA ALA A 138 4.35 6.66 -5.56
C ALA A 138 4.88 8.10 -5.48
N THR A 139 5.80 8.36 -4.57
CA THR A 139 6.45 9.66 -4.40
C THR A 139 7.26 10.06 -5.62
N ASP A 140 8.12 9.18 -6.14
CA ASP A 140 8.99 9.43 -7.30
C ASP A 140 8.20 9.76 -8.58
N LEU A 141 6.99 9.20 -8.69
CA LEU A 141 6.11 9.40 -9.86
C LEU A 141 5.30 10.70 -9.81
N THR A 142 5.45 11.51 -8.75
CA THR A 142 4.65 12.74 -8.58
C THR A 142 4.87 13.71 -9.74
N GLY A 143 6.11 13.90 -10.19
CA GLY A 143 6.40 14.74 -11.36
C GLY A 143 5.69 14.26 -12.62
N LYS A 144 5.71 12.93 -12.87
CA LYS A 144 5.05 12.36 -14.05
C LYS A 144 3.53 12.50 -13.99
N ARG A 145 2.95 12.39 -12.81
CA ARG A 145 1.51 12.63 -12.61
C ARG A 145 1.14 14.09 -12.86
N LEU A 146 1.95 15.04 -12.41
CA LEU A 146 1.73 16.47 -12.71
C LEU A 146 1.84 16.76 -14.20
N GLU A 147 2.81 16.18 -14.93
CA GLU A 147 2.88 16.27 -16.39
C GLU A 147 1.60 15.76 -17.05
N MET A 148 1.12 14.58 -16.66
CA MET A 148 -0.11 14.00 -17.20
C MET A 148 -1.35 14.84 -16.86
N LEU A 149 -1.39 15.42 -15.65
CA LEU A 149 -2.45 16.35 -15.28
C LEU A 149 -2.48 17.56 -16.19
N LEU A 150 -1.32 18.13 -16.55
CA LEU A 150 -1.22 19.23 -17.51
C LEU A 150 -1.56 18.80 -18.95
N GLU A 151 -1.28 17.54 -19.34
CA GLU A 151 -1.76 17.01 -20.62
C GLU A 151 -3.29 16.93 -20.65
N ILE A 152 -3.95 16.56 -19.52
CA ILE A 152 -5.40 16.48 -19.39
C ILE A 152 -6.05 17.87 -19.34
N ALA A 153 -5.47 18.78 -18.57
CA ALA A 153 -6.00 20.10 -18.26
C ALA A 153 -4.88 21.17 -18.34
N PRO A 154 -4.55 21.66 -19.55
CA PRO A 154 -3.41 22.57 -19.76
C PRO A 154 -3.56 23.95 -19.10
N SER A 155 -4.77 24.33 -18.68
CA SER A 155 -5.05 25.60 -17.98
C SER A 155 -4.79 25.55 -16.46
N VAL A 156 -4.36 24.40 -15.93
CA VAL A 156 -4.03 24.25 -14.52
C VAL A 156 -2.74 25.01 -14.19
N HIS A 157 -2.79 25.85 -13.17
CA HIS A 157 -1.64 26.58 -12.63
C HIS A 157 -1.46 26.35 -11.14
N ARG A 158 -2.54 26.11 -10.39
CA ARG A 158 -2.55 25.87 -8.94
C ARG A 158 -3.07 24.47 -8.66
N VAL A 159 -2.26 23.69 -7.98
CA VAL A 159 -2.59 22.29 -7.65
C VAL A 159 -2.62 22.13 -6.15
N VAL A 160 -3.75 21.70 -5.57
CA VAL A 160 -3.87 21.47 -4.14
C VAL A 160 -3.53 20.02 -3.78
N THR A 161 -2.88 19.87 -2.62
CA THR A 161 -2.67 18.59 -1.96
C THR A 161 -2.96 18.66 -0.46
N PHE A 162 -3.33 17.53 0.13
CA PHE A 162 -3.67 17.40 1.55
C PHE A 162 -2.74 16.36 2.17
N TYR A 163 -2.19 16.65 3.35
CA TYR A 163 -1.32 15.69 4.05
C TYR A 163 -1.09 16.07 5.51
N ASP A 164 -0.67 15.09 6.33
CA ASP A 164 -0.25 15.30 7.71
C ASP A 164 1.24 15.72 7.78
N PRO A 165 1.55 16.97 8.18
CA PRO A 165 2.94 17.43 8.30
C PRO A 165 3.72 16.75 9.43
N GLN A 166 3.07 16.03 10.35
CA GLN A 166 3.73 15.24 11.38
C GLN A 166 4.11 13.83 10.90
N ASN A 167 3.54 13.39 9.77
CA ASN A 167 3.85 12.10 9.15
C ASN A 167 5.16 12.22 8.32
N PRO A 168 6.26 11.52 8.69
CA PRO A 168 7.53 11.60 7.97
C PRO A 168 7.41 11.20 6.49
N ALA A 169 6.61 10.18 6.18
CA ALA A 169 6.41 9.71 4.81
C ALA A 169 5.64 10.74 3.96
N ALA A 170 4.65 11.42 4.54
CA ALA A 170 3.92 12.48 3.86
C ALA A 170 4.78 13.73 3.64
N ARG A 171 5.63 14.09 4.61
CA ARG A 171 6.61 15.20 4.43
C ARG A 171 7.56 14.93 3.28
N GLU A 172 8.09 13.72 3.15
CA GLU A 172 8.94 13.32 2.03
C GLU A 172 8.18 13.45 0.70
N SER A 173 6.94 12.94 0.65
CA SER A 173 6.07 13.05 -0.52
C SER A 173 5.76 14.50 -0.89
N ALA A 174 5.52 15.37 0.10
CA ALA A 174 5.29 16.80 -0.12
C ALA A 174 6.57 17.51 -0.61
N HIS A 175 7.75 17.11 -0.11
CA HIS A 175 9.03 17.63 -0.59
C HIS A 175 9.21 17.36 -2.09
N GLU A 176 9.00 16.12 -2.52
CA GLU A 176 9.07 15.73 -3.93
C GLU A 176 7.99 16.44 -4.78
N ALA A 177 6.78 16.59 -4.25
CA ALA A 177 5.70 17.30 -4.94
C ALA A 177 6.05 18.79 -5.19
N ARG A 178 6.65 19.47 -4.19
CA ARG A 178 7.12 20.86 -4.34
C ARG A 178 8.18 20.99 -5.44
N GLY A 179 9.18 20.10 -5.42
CA GLY A 179 10.23 20.10 -6.45
C GLY A 179 9.69 19.83 -7.85
N ALA A 180 8.72 18.93 -7.99
CA ALA A 180 8.08 18.62 -9.25
C ALA A 180 7.19 19.79 -9.74
N ALA A 181 6.38 20.38 -8.88
CA ALA A 181 5.53 21.53 -9.20
C ALA A 181 6.37 22.74 -9.65
N GLN A 182 7.48 23.03 -8.94
CA GLN A 182 8.40 24.12 -9.32
C GLN A 182 8.98 23.92 -10.74
N LYS A 183 9.41 22.72 -11.09
CA LYS A 183 9.94 22.38 -12.43
C LYS A 183 8.92 22.59 -13.55
N LEU A 184 7.63 22.43 -13.22
CA LEU A 184 6.50 22.56 -14.17
C LEU A 184 5.84 23.94 -14.12
N ASN A 185 6.40 24.91 -13.36
CA ASN A 185 5.82 26.23 -13.13
C ASN A 185 4.40 26.18 -12.57
N LEU A 186 4.11 25.22 -11.69
CA LEU A 186 2.86 25.09 -10.95
C LEU A 186 3.02 25.64 -9.54
N GLU A 187 1.97 26.27 -9.02
CA GLU A 187 1.84 26.60 -7.60
C GLU A 187 1.28 25.35 -6.88
N LEU A 188 2.02 24.83 -5.89
CA LEU A 188 1.53 23.78 -5.01
C LEU A 188 0.88 24.39 -3.78
N VAL A 189 -0.44 24.28 -3.69
CA VAL A 189 -1.25 24.73 -2.55
C VAL A 189 -1.31 23.60 -1.52
N GLU A 190 -0.60 23.75 -0.42
CA GLU A 190 -0.53 22.71 0.61
C GLU A 190 -1.60 22.94 1.69
N ARG A 191 -2.38 21.92 2.00
CA ARG A 191 -3.37 21.92 3.08
C ARG A 191 -2.96 20.88 4.13
N HIS A 192 -2.55 21.37 5.28
CA HIS A 192 -2.08 20.53 6.39
C HIS A 192 -3.26 20.00 7.20
N VAL A 193 -3.30 18.67 7.40
CA VAL A 193 -4.36 17.97 8.11
C VAL A 193 -3.74 16.89 9.02
N GLY A 194 -3.86 17.04 10.32
CA GLY A 194 -3.28 16.11 11.31
C GLY A 194 -4.28 15.09 11.86
N SER A 195 -5.52 15.09 11.35
CA SER A 195 -6.56 14.11 11.71
C SER A 195 -7.67 14.07 10.67
N VAL A 196 -8.46 13.00 10.69
CA VAL A 196 -9.63 12.82 9.82
C VAL A 196 -10.63 13.99 10.01
N SER A 197 -10.88 14.41 11.27
CA SER A 197 -11.77 15.53 11.56
C SER A 197 -11.26 16.86 10.99
N GLN A 198 -9.93 17.07 11.00
CA GLN A 198 -9.36 18.26 10.35
C GLN A 198 -9.47 18.18 8.84
N LEU A 199 -9.22 17.00 8.24
CA LEU A 199 -9.40 16.80 6.80
C LEU A 199 -10.83 17.16 6.38
N GLN A 200 -11.84 16.63 7.06
CA GLN A 200 -13.24 16.92 6.76
C GLN A 200 -13.53 18.43 6.82
N LYS A 201 -13.12 19.11 7.91
CA LYS A 201 -13.32 20.57 8.06
C LYS A 201 -12.63 21.39 6.97
N VAL A 202 -11.41 21.00 6.58
CA VAL A 202 -10.67 21.68 5.51
C VAL A 202 -11.37 21.49 4.18
N LEU A 203 -11.87 20.27 3.88
CA LEU A 203 -12.60 19.98 2.65
C LEU A 203 -13.95 20.71 2.58
N GLU A 204 -14.70 20.77 3.68
CA GLU A 204 -15.98 21.52 3.77
C GLU A 204 -15.79 23.04 3.57
N ALA A 205 -14.65 23.58 4.02
CA ALA A 205 -14.34 25.01 3.90
C ALA A 205 -13.68 25.37 2.56
N PHE A 206 -13.18 24.37 1.82
CA PHE A 206 -12.40 24.59 0.59
C PHE A 206 -13.26 25.15 -0.53
N LYS A 207 -12.73 26.18 -1.23
CA LYS A 207 -13.43 26.84 -2.34
C LYS A 207 -12.71 26.56 -3.66
N GLY A 208 -13.50 26.45 -4.73
CA GLY A 208 -12.97 26.15 -6.07
C GLY A 208 -11.96 27.16 -6.60
N GLU A 209 -12.02 28.41 -6.15
CA GLU A 209 -11.07 29.47 -6.53
C GLU A 209 -9.67 29.32 -5.88
N GLU A 210 -9.50 28.39 -4.92
CA GLU A 210 -8.23 28.20 -4.23
C GLU A 210 -7.24 27.33 -5.03
N ALA A 211 -7.72 26.49 -5.94
CA ALA A 211 -6.89 25.66 -6.82
C ALA A 211 -7.61 25.32 -8.11
N ASP A 212 -6.86 24.90 -9.11
CA ASP A 212 -7.36 24.52 -10.42
C ASP A 212 -7.45 22.98 -10.58
N ALA A 213 -6.77 22.23 -9.71
CA ALA A 213 -6.74 20.76 -9.71
C ALA A 213 -6.33 20.21 -8.34
N VAL A 214 -6.53 18.91 -8.14
CA VAL A 214 -6.08 18.15 -6.96
C VAL A 214 -5.04 17.12 -7.36
N ILE A 215 -3.92 17.05 -6.65
CA ILE A 215 -2.98 15.93 -6.72
C ILE A 215 -2.91 15.19 -5.38
N ALA A 216 -3.06 13.89 -5.39
CA ALA A 216 -2.80 13.07 -4.22
C ALA A 216 -1.30 12.75 -4.09
N ILE A 217 -0.77 12.96 -2.89
CA ILE A 217 0.58 12.52 -2.48
C ILE A 217 0.46 11.43 -1.42
N SER A 218 1.53 10.66 -1.21
CA SER A 218 1.47 9.48 -0.32
C SER A 218 1.30 9.89 1.14
N ASP A 219 0.07 9.75 1.65
CA ASP A 219 -0.29 9.88 3.06
C ASP A 219 -1.42 8.88 3.37
N ALA A 220 -1.14 7.90 4.23
CA ALA A 220 -2.06 6.79 4.44
C ALA A 220 -3.37 7.19 5.16
N MET A 221 -3.37 8.25 5.99
CA MET A 221 -4.59 8.79 6.60
C MET A 221 -5.45 9.45 5.53
N VAL A 222 -4.85 10.28 4.68
CA VAL A 222 -5.55 10.93 3.55
C VAL A 222 -6.07 9.91 2.56
N ASP A 223 -5.25 8.89 2.21
CA ASP A 223 -5.65 7.81 1.30
C ASP A 223 -6.83 7.01 1.80
N SER A 224 -6.87 6.69 3.08
CA SER A 224 -8.00 5.96 3.66
C SER A 224 -9.32 6.74 3.56
N HIS A 225 -9.25 8.06 3.39
CA HIS A 225 -10.37 8.97 3.27
C HIS A 225 -10.43 9.69 1.91
N ILE A 226 -9.75 9.16 0.91
CA ILE A 226 -9.64 9.77 -0.43
C ILE A 226 -11.01 10.06 -1.09
N GLN A 227 -12.04 9.33 -0.68
CA GLN A 227 -13.40 9.53 -1.17
C GLN A 227 -13.91 10.94 -0.87
N TYR A 228 -13.66 11.50 0.32
CA TYR A 228 -14.06 12.86 0.67
C TYR A 228 -13.38 13.92 -0.24
N ILE A 229 -12.11 13.69 -0.58
CA ILE A 229 -11.37 14.56 -1.51
C ILE A 229 -11.94 14.47 -2.92
N ILE A 230 -12.27 13.26 -3.39
CA ILE A 230 -12.88 13.04 -4.72
C ILE A 230 -14.25 13.72 -4.80
N GLU A 231 -15.08 13.60 -3.78
CA GLU A 231 -16.40 14.25 -3.72
C GLU A 231 -16.27 15.77 -3.77
N MET A 232 -15.45 16.35 -2.89
CA MET A 232 -15.18 17.79 -2.90
C MET A 232 -14.65 18.26 -4.27
N ALA A 233 -13.67 17.55 -4.85
CA ALA A 233 -13.09 17.92 -6.14
C ALA A 233 -14.13 17.86 -7.28
N ASN A 234 -14.98 16.84 -7.31
CA ASN A 234 -16.04 16.72 -8.32
C ASN A 234 -17.10 17.81 -8.17
N ASP A 235 -17.51 18.14 -6.96
CA ASP A 235 -18.48 19.21 -6.68
C ASP A 235 -17.94 20.58 -7.13
N LEU A 236 -16.64 20.82 -6.92
CA LEU A 236 -15.95 22.04 -7.32
C LEU A 236 -15.42 22.02 -8.77
N LYS A 237 -15.68 20.96 -9.54
CA LYS A 237 -15.20 20.76 -10.91
C LYS A 237 -13.68 20.76 -11.05
N LEU A 238 -12.95 20.28 -10.04
CA LEU A 238 -11.50 20.18 -10.04
C LEU A 238 -11.05 18.81 -10.58
N PRO A 239 -10.23 18.74 -11.63
CA PRO A 239 -9.63 17.49 -12.06
C PRO A 239 -8.72 16.91 -10.97
N THR A 240 -8.78 15.58 -10.77
CA THR A 240 -7.97 14.88 -9.80
C THR A 240 -6.92 14.00 -10.46
N MET A 241 -5.68 14.09 -10.01
CA MET A 241 -4.63 13.15 -10.37
C MET A 241 -4.20 12.37 -9.12
N LEU A 242 -4.49 11.10 -9.13
CA LEU A 242 -4.31 10.20 -8.00
C LEU A 242 -3.14 9.24 -8.26
N TYR A 243 -2.76 8.41 -7.31
CA TYR A 243 -1.75 7.36 -7.51
C TYR A 243 -2.28 5.94 -7.28
N ASP A 244 -3.58 5.82 -7.01
CA ASP A 244 -4.28 4.56 -6.77
C ASP A 244 -5.44 4.38 -7.75
N ALA A 245 -5.47 3.23 -8.44
CA ALA A 245 -6.49 2.89 -9.42
C ALA A 245 -7.89 2.68 -8.80
N GLY A 246 -7.94 2.17 -7.55
CA GLY A 246 -9.21 2.00 -6.83
C GLY A 246 -9.92 3.33 -6.55
N ALA A 247 -9.15 4.40 -6.29
CA ALA A 247 -9.69 5.74 -6.12
C ALA A 247 -10.29 6.32 -7.43
N VAL A 248 -9.68 6.00 -8.59
CA VAL A 248 -10.26 6.38 -9.90
C VAL A 248 -11.57 5.65 -10.17
N ALA A 249 -11.67 4.39 -9.79
CA ALA A 249 -12.92 3.63 -9.90
C ALA A 249 -14.05 4.20 -9.02
N LYS A 250 -13.69 4.90 -7.94
CA LYS A 250 -14.63 5.58 -7.03
C LYS A 250 -15.00 7.02 -7.47
N GLY A 251 -14.57 7.48 -8.63
CA GLY A 251 -14.93 8.78 -9.17
C GLY A 251 -13.77 9.76 -9.35
N GLY A 252 -12.54 9.38 -9.04
CA GLY A 252 -11.36 10.16 -9.42
C GLY A 252 -11.20 10.24 -10.93
N LEU A 253 -10.51 11.29 -11.44
CA LEU A 253 -10.37 11.48 -12.89
C LEU A 253 -9.30 10.56 -13.49
N ALA A 254 -8.11 10.56 -12.94
CA ALA A 254 -7.00 9.77 -13.48
C ALA A 254 -5.99 9.37 -12.41
N THR A 255 -5.24 8.30 -12.69
CA THR A 255 -4.06 7.89 -11.92
C THR A 255 -2.96 7.41 -12.84
N TYR A 256 -1.71 7.57 -12.36
CA TYR A 256 -0.55 6.87 -12.88
C TYR A 256 0.24 6.31 -11.70
N GLY A 257 0.25 5.00 -11.56
CA GLY A 257 0.88 4.33 -10.42
C GLY A 257 0.84 2.81 -10.49
N ALA A 258 1.26 2.16 -9.42
CA ALA A 258 1.28 0.70 -9.32
C ALA A 258 -0.13 0.13 -9.08
N ASP A 259 -0.34 -1.08 -9.58
CA ASP A 259 -1.51 -1.90 -9.24
C ASP A 259 -1.32 -2.49 -7.84
N TYR A 260 -2.17 -2.11 -6.88
CA TYR A 260 -2.08 -2.54 -5.48
C TYR A 260 -2.22 -4.05 -5.30
N LYS A 261 -3.02 -4.70 -6.14
CA LYS A 261 -3.16 -6.15 -6.11
C LYS A 261 -1.87 -6.85 -6.57
N GLU A 262 -1.21 -6.33 -7.59
CA GLU A 262 0.12 -6.82 -8.02
C GLU A 262 1.18 -6.56 -6.96
N VAL A 263 1.18 -5.38 -6.32
CA VAL A 263 2.08 -5.09 -5.20
C VAL A 263 1.92 -6.14 -4.08
N GLY A 264 0.68 -6.47 -3.73
CA GLY A 264 0.39 -7.53 -2.76
C GLY A 264 0.91 -8.90 -3.18
N ARG A 265 0.76 -9.26 -4.46
CA ARG A 265 1.31 -10.53 -5.00
C ARG A 265 2.83 -10.60 -4.90
N LEU A 266 3.51 -9.49 -5.18
CA LEU A 266 4.97 -9.41 -5.07
C LEU A 266 5.46 -9.63 -3.63
N THR A 267 4.70 -9.17 -2.62
CA THR A 267 5.08 -9.37 -1.21
C THR A 267 4.90 -10.80 -0.72
N ALA A 268 4.08 -11.61 -1.38
CA ALA A 268 3.75 -12.97 -0.95
C ALA A 268 5.00 -13.86 -0.79
N LYS A 269 6.00 -13.71 -1.67
CA LYS A 269 7.25 -14.48 -1.58
C LYS A 269 8.04 -14.17 -0.30
N TYR A 270 8.03 -12.91 0.17
CA TYR A 270 8.71 -12.51 1.41
C TYR A 270 7.98 -13.08 2.62
N VAL A 271 6.65 -12.89 2.67
CA VAL A 271 5.81 -13.45 3.73
C VAL A 271 5.98 -14.96 3.82
N HIS A 272 5.87 -15.67 2.69
CA HIS A 272 6.04 -17.12 2.62
C HIS A 272 7.39 -17.57 3.17
N ARG A 273 8.50 -17.00 2.67
CA ARG A 273 9.86 -17.42 3.08
C ARG A 273 10.18 -17.07 4.53
N ILE A 274 9.70 -15.93 5.04
CA ILE A 274 9.90 -15.53 6.43
C ILE A 274 9.11 -16.46 7.36
N LEU A 275 7.89 -16.83 7.00
CA LEU A 275 7.12 -17.83 7.76
C LEU A 275 7.79 -19.23 7.74
N GLN A 276 8.67 -19.51 6.78
CA GLN A 276 9.52 -20.71 6.75
C GLN A 276 10.86 -20.54 7.47
N GLY A 277 11.08 -19.42 8.18
CA GLY A 277 12.27 -19.19 9.01
C GLY A 277 13.37 -18.37 8.35
N ALA A 278 13.19 -17.85 7.14
CA ALA A 278 14.16 -16.93 6.53
C ALA A 278 14.18 -15.58 7.25
N LYS A 279 15.30 -14.88 7.22
CA LYS A 279 15.43 -13.56 7.87
C LYS A 279 15.10 -12.43 6.88
N PRO A 280 14.40 -11.36 7.29
CA PRO A 280 14.18 -10.19 6.43
C PRO A 280 15.46 -9.60 5.84
N ALA A 281 16.54 -9.58 6.59
CA ALA A 281 17.84 -9.07 6.14
C ALA A 281 18.44 -9.80 4.92
N ASP A 282 17.97 -11.02 4.63
CA ASP A 282 18.44 -11.83 3.48
C ASP A 282 17.77 -11.40 2.16
N PHE A 283 16.84 -10.45 2.18
CA PHE A 283 16.07 -10.03 1.02
C PHE A 283 16.23 -8.54 0.73
N ALA A 284 16.60 -8.21 -0.49
CA ALA A 284 16.55 -6.83 -0.96
C ALA A 284 15.09 -6.31 -0.94
N VAL A 285 14.92 -5.02 -0.76
CA VAL A 285 13.64 -4.35 -1.05
C VAL A 285 13.44 -4.35 -2.55
N GLU A 286 12.25 -4.73 -3.02
CA GLU A 286 11.94 -4.81 -4.44
C GLU A 286 11.06 -3.65 -4.88
N GLY A 287 11.28 -3.19 -6.13
CA GLY A 287 10.40 -2.22 -6.78
C GLY A 287 9.21 -2.90 -7.44
N ALA A 288 8.01 -2.31 -7.32
CA ALA A 288 6.89 -2.66 -8.17
C ALA A 288 6.97 -1.82 -9.45
N ASP A 289 7.56 -2.38 -10.49
CA ASP A 289 7.88 -1.65 -11.73
C ASP A 289 6.71 -1.59 -12.72
N LYS A 290 5.67 -2.42 -12.53
CA LYS A 290 4.48 -2.38 -13.38
C LYS A 290 3.59 -1.23 -12.97
N LEU A 291 3.62 -0.17 -13.78
CA LEU A 291 2.80 1.02 -13.62
C LEU A 291 1.64 0.99 -14.63
N SER A 292 0.53 1.61 -14.28
CA SER A 292 -0.63 1.74 -15.15
C SER A 292 -1.20 3.16 -15.12
N LEU A 293 -1.61 3.62 -16.31
CA LEU A 293 -2.42 4.82 -16.49
C LEU A 293 -3.89 4.40 -16.53
N VAL A 294 -4.69 4.86 -15.57
CA VAL A 294 -6.12 4.63 -15.55
C VAL A 294 -6.84 5.96 -15.66
N ILE A 295 -7.83 6.06 -16.56
CA ILE A 295 -8.59 7.27 -16.82
C ILE A 295 -10.09 6.97 -16.70
N ASN A 296 -10.84 7.85 -16.03
CA ASN A 296 -12.28 7.76 -15.86
C ASN A 296 -12.99 8.77 -16.80
N LEU A 297 -13.52 8.27 -17.91
CA LEU A 297 -14.24 9.10 -18.87
C LEU A 297 -15.58 9.61 -18.36
N LYS A 298 -16.20 8.88 -17.42
CA LYS A 298 -17.44 9.33 -16.79
C LYS A 298 -17.16 10.61 -15.97
N THR A 299 -16.10 10.60 -15.16
CA THR A 299 -15.66 11.79 -14.42
C THR A 299 -15.19 12.90 -15.34
N ALA A 300 -14.41 12.59 -16.39
CA ALA A 300 -14.00 13.59 -17.39
C ALA A 300 -15.20 14.31 -18.01
N LYS A 301 -16.25 13.57 -18.39
CA LYS A 301 -17.49 14.13 -18.93
C LYS A 301 -18.22 15.01 -17.91
N GLN A 302 -18.29 14.61 -16.64
CA GLN A 302 -18.91 15.40 -15.57
C GLN A 302 -18.16 16.72 -15.31
N LEU A 303 -16.84 16.72 -15.45
CA LEU A 303 -15.98 17.88 -15.32
C LEU A 303 -15.96 18.76 -16.58
N GLY A 304 -16.52 18.29 -17.71
CA GLY A 304 -16.45 18.98 -19.00
C GLY A 304 -15.06 18.93 -19.64
N ILE A 305 -14.22 17.95 -19.26
CA ILE A 305 -12.86 17.80 -19.75
C ILE A 305 -12.83 16.80 -20.91
N LYS A 306 -12.23 17.21 -22.04
CA LYS A 306 -11.96 16.31 -23.16
C LYS A 306 -10.55 15.71 -22.98
N ILE A 307 -10.47 14.41 -22.74
CA ILE A 307 -9.19 13.71 -22.64
C ILE A 307 -8.53 13.64 -24.03
N PRO A 308 -7.23 14.02 -24.17
CA PRO A 308 -6.51 13.90 -25.43
C PRO A 308 -6.41 12.45 -25.92
N GLU A 309 -6.53 12.24 -27.24
CA GLU A 309 -6.43 10.90 -27.84
C GLU A 309 -5.07 10.25 -27.56
N SER A 310 -4.00 11.03 -27.51
CA SER A 310 -2.66 10.56 -27.13
C SER A 310 -2.56 9.96 -25.74
N LEU A 311 -3.35 10.46 -24.77
CA LEU A 311 -3.45 9.89 -23.44
C LEU A 311 -4.34 8.65 -23.42
N LEU A 312 -5.47 8.68 -24.15
CA LEU A 312 -6.36 7.50 -24.26
C LEU A 312 -5.63 6.30 -24.88
N ALA A 313 -4.80 6.55 -25.90
CA ALA A 313 -3.98 5.51 -26.54
C ALA A 313 -2.90 4.92 -25.62
N ARG A 314 -2.49 5.65 -24.57
CA ARG A 314 -1.50 5.23 -23.57
C ARG A 314 -2.16 4.65 -22.31
N ALA A 315 -3.47 4.78 -22.17
CA ALA A 315 -4.18 4.29 -20.99
C ALA A 315 -4.23 2.75 -20.96
N ASP A 316 -3.80 2.17 -19.85
CA ASP A 316 -3.89 0.73 -19.60
C ASP A 316 -5.33 0.31 -19.28
N LYS A 317 -6.11 1.25 -18.72
CA LYS A 317 -7.53 1.03 -18.39
C LYS A 317 -8.32 2.32 -18.52
N ILE A 318 -9.47 2.20 -19.16
CA ILE A 318 -10.47 3.28 -19.27
C ILE A 318 -11.73 2.84 -18.54
N ILE A 319 -12.28 3.73 -17.70
CA ILE A 319 -13.56 3.54 -16.99
C ILE A 319 -14.60 4.39 -17.72
N GLU A 320 -15.67 3.74 -18.21
CA GLU A 320 -16.78 4.34 -18.98
C GLU A 320 -18.06 4.40 -18.15
#